data_43cd73d66d23f025aee9054ad34b1399
#
_entry.id   43cd73d66d23f025aee9054ad34b1399
#
_cell.length_a   1.000
_cell.length_b   1.000
_cell.length_c   1.000
_cell.angle_alpha   90.00
_cell.angle_beta   90.00
_cell.angle_gamma   90.00
#
_symmetry.space_group_name_H-M   'P 1'
#
loop_
_entity.id
_entity.type
_entity.pdbx_description
1 polymer ?
#
loop_
_entity_poly.entity_id
_entity_poly.type
_entity_poly.pdbx_seq_one_letter_code
_entity_poly.pdbx_strand_id
1 'polypeptide(L)'
;IEEDGNAHLITEGLRGDGAILVNTEGKRFYDEVSTRDKVSAAIIAQPEKSAWLIVDQSMVDKSAVIAGYIKSGYTVTGATYEELAKAMGVDEATFTSTMNTWNQAVEAKSDAEFGRTSFANPLTAAPYYAIKITPAVHHTMGGIVINPKAEVLNEKGEAISGLYAAGEVTGGVHGANRLGGNAVADFVVFGRISGQSAADNAK
;
A
#
# COMPACT_ATOMS: atom_id res chain seq x y z
N ILE A 1 2.82 9.80 -6.67
CA ILE A 1 3.54 10.74 -7.55
C ILE A 1 2.50 11.43 -8.42
N GLU A 2 2.55 12.74 -8.48
CA GLU A 2 1.76 13.54 -9.41
C GLU A 2 2.71 14.01 -10.52
N GLU A 3 2.54 13.51 -11.71
CA GLU A 3 3.11 14.07 -12.94
C GLU A 3 1.98 14.45 -13.86
N ASP A 4 2.05 15.61 -14.48
CA ASP A 4 1.04 16.14 -15.41
C ASP A 4 -0.40 16.18 -14.84
N GLY A 5 -0.54 16.36 -13.52
CA GLY A 5 -1.83 16.35 -12.83
C GLY A 5 -2.45 14.96 -12.63
N ASN A 6 -1.72 13.90 -12.92
CA ASN A 6 -2.16 12.51 -12.70
C ASN A 6 -1.43 11.89 -11.51
N ALA A 7 -2.18 11.32 -10.58
CA ALA A 7 -1.63 10.52 -9.49
C ALA A 7 -1.37 9.09 -9.98
N HIS A 8 -0.14 8.60 -9.83
CA HIS A 8 0.24 7.23 -10.17
C HIS A 8 0.29 6.36 -8.92
N LEU A 9 -0.35 5.19 -8.99
CA LEU A 9 -0.33 4.22 -7.89
C LEU A 9 1.06 3.59 -7.75
N ILE A 10 1.68 3.79 -6.58
CA ILE A 10 2.84 3.02 -6.14
C ILE A 10 2.31 1.94 -5.20
N THR A 11 2.45 0.67 -5.60
CA THR A 11 1.84 -0.44 -4.87
C THR A 11 2.39 -0.62 -3.46
N GLU A 12 1.51 -0.77 -2.50
CA GLU A 12 1.85 -1.09 -1.12
C GLU A 12 2.47 -2.49 -0.95
N GLY A 13 2.32 -3.38 -1.94
CA GLY A 13 2.91 -4.72 -1.93
C GLY A 13 4.42 -4.70 -1.72
N LEU A 14 5.12 -3.68 -2.23
CA LEU A 14 6.57 -3.55 -2.07
C LEU A 14 7.03 -3.50 -0.61
N ARG A 15 6.21 -3.01 0.30
CA ARG A 15 6.51 -3.01 1.75
C ARG A 15 6.57 -4.45 2.29
N GLY A 16 5.65 -5.31 1.84
CA GLY A 16 5.67 -6.75 2.13
C GLY A 16 6.87 -7.46 1.51
N ASP A 17 7.33 -7.01 0.34
CA ASP A 17 8.48 -7.56 -0.37
C ASP A 17 9.84 -7.13 0.21
N GLY A 18 9.86 -6.23 1.20
CA GLY A 18 11.07 -5.81 1.91
C GLY A 18 11.39 -4.33 1.89
N ALA A 19 10.65 -3.51 1.13
CA ALA A 19 10.85 -2.07 1.13
C ALA A 19 10.59 -1.46 2.51
N ILE A 20 11.30 -0.36 2.82
CA ILE A 20 11.09 0.45 4.01
C ILE A 20 10.58 1.84 3.64
N LEU A 21 10.02 2.53 4.63
CA LEU A 21 9.59 3.92 4.54
C LEU A 21 10.49 4.80 5.39
N VAL A 22 11.03 5.85 4.79
CA VAL A 22 11.79 6.88 5.50
C VAL A 22 11.16 8.25 5.29
N ASN A 23 11.25 9.09 6.31
CA ASN A 23 10.77 10.48 6.27
C ASN A 23 11.82 11.43 5.67
N THR A 24 11.53 12.73 5.66
CA THR A 24 12.43 13.78 5.17
C THR A 24 13.68 14.01 6.04
N GLU A 25 13.74 13.39 7.22
CA GLU A 25 14.95 13.35 8.06
C GLU A 25 15.85 12.14 7.75
N GLY A 26 15.44 11.24 6.83
CA GLY A 26 16.18 10.02 6.53
C GLY A 26 15.97 8.89 7.53
N LYS A 27 14.91 8.94 8.36
CA LYS A 27 14.60 7.96 9.41
C LYS A 27 13.37 7.13 9.08
N ARG A 28 13.39 5.84 9.43
CA ARG A 28 12.17 5.06 9.56
C ARG A 28 11.29 5.69 10.65
N PHE A 29 9.98 5.53 10.54
CA PHE A 29 9.04 6.17 11.46
C PHE A 29 7.85 5.29 11.85
N TYR A 30 7.70 4.11 11.25
CA TYR A 30 6.61 3.19 11.54
C TYR A 30 6.90 1.76 11.05
N ASP A 31 6.12 0.77 11.52
CA ASP A 31 6.08 -0.58 10.94
C ASP A 31 5.41 -0.57 9.56
N GLU A 32 6.19 -0.77 8.52
CA GLU A 32 5.74 -0.67 7.13
C GLU A 32 4.73 -1.74 6.72
N VAL A 33 4.68 -2.88 7.42
CA VAL A 33 3.75 -3.98 7.13
C VAL A 33 2.47 -3.94 7.96
N SER A 34 2.30 -2.92 8.77
CA SER A 34 1.04 -2.64 9.45
C SER A 34 -0.09 -2.36 8.44
N THR A 35 -1.34 -2.26 8.91
CA THR A 35 -2.49 -2.03 8.03
C THR A 35 -2.40 -0.70 7.31
N ARG A 36 -3.00 -0.60 6.11
CA ARG A 36 -2.91 0.58 5.23
C ARG A 36 -3.34 1.87 5.90
N ASP A 37 -4.43 1.84 6.66
CA ASP A 37 -4.96 2.97 7.42
C ASP A 37 -3.94 3.50 8.43
N LYS A 38 -3.28 2.61 9.18
CA LYS A 38 -2.26 2.98 10.17
C LYS A 38 -0.99 3.54 9.52
N VAL A 39 -0.50 2.87 8.46
CA VAL A 39 0.67 3.38 7.73
C VAL A 39 0.37 4.71 7.05
N SER A 40 -0.82 4.87 6.47
CA SER A 40 -1.25 6.15 5.89
C SER A 40 -1.32 7.26 6.94
N ALA A 41 -1.89 6.98 8.13
CA ALA A 41 -1.91 7.93 9.24
C ALA A 41 -0.50 8.32 9.69
N ALA A 42 0.42 7.35 9.77
CA ALA A 42 1.82 7.61 10.11
C ALA A 42 2.54 8.49 9.07
N ILE A 43 2.27 8.27 7.77
CA ILE A 43 2.81 9.14 6.69
C ILE A 43 2.22 10.55 6.77
N ILE A 44 0.90 10.68 6.98
CA ILE A 44 0.23 11.99 7.10
C ILE A 44 0.76 12.77 8.30
N ALA A 45 1.19 12.08 9.36
CA ALA A 45 1.79 12.70 10.54
C ALA A 45 3.21 13.24 10.29
N GLN A 46 3.89 12.85 9.19
CA GLN A 46 5.20 13.41 8.85
C GLN A 46 5.07 14.86 8.37
N PRO A 47 6.13 15.70 8.52
CA PRO A 47 6.07 17.13 8.20
C PRO A 47 5.53 17.46 6.81
N GLU A 48 5.92 16.69 5.78
CA GLU A 48 5.48 16.89 4.39
C GLU A 48 4.29 16.01 4.00
N LYS A 49 3.71 15.25 4.93
CA LYS A 49 2.66 14.26 4.67
C LYS A 49 3.05 13.26 3.56
N SER A 50 4.35 13.01 3.45
CA SER A 50 4.96 12.15 2.44
C SER A 50 6.07 11.30 3.07
N ALA A 51 6.48 10.26 2.35
CA ALA A 51 7.60 9.40 2.72
C ALA A 51 8.37 8.96 1.47
N TRP A 52 9.58 8.52 1.66
CA TRP A 52 10.37 7.83 0.65
C TRP A 52 10.23 6.32 0.83
N LEU A 53 9.78 5.61 -0.20
CA LEU A 53 9.82 4.15 -0.28
C LEU A 53 11.19 3.74 -0.83
N ILE A 54 11.96 2.96 -0.06
CA ILE A 54 13.32 2.56 -0.40
C ILE A 54 13.33 1.11 -0.87
N VAL A 55 13.96 0.87 -2.02
CA VAL A 55 14.21 -0.45 -2.58
C VAL A 55 15.65 -0.55 -3.08
N ASP A 56 16.15 -1.77 -3.28
CA ASP A 56 17.47 -2.03 -3.83
C ASP A 56 17.40 -2.81 -5.15
N GLN A 57 18.54 -3.02 -5.80
CA GLN A 57 18.62 -3.73 -7.08
C GLN A 57 18.08 -5.16 -6.99
N SER A 58 18.25 -5.83 -5.85
CA SER A 58 17.75 -7.21 -5.68
C SER A 58 16.22 -7.30 -5.73
N MET A 59 15.52 -6.24 -5.31
CA MET A 59 14.08 -6.12 -5.44
C MET A 59 13.68 -5.77 -6.88
N VAL A 60 14.43 -4.90 -7.56
CA VAL A 60 14.20 -4.56 -8.98
C VAL A 60 14.28 -5.80 -9.85
N ASP A 61 15.29 -6.64 -9.66
CA ASP A 61 15.52 -7.85 -10.45
C ASP A 61 14.38 -8.88 -10.34
N LYS A 62 13.62 -8.81 -9.24
CA LYS A 62 12.48 -9.70 -8.95
C LYS A 62 11.12 -9.11 -9.31
N SER A 63 11.07 -7.81 -9.63
CA SER A 63 9.79 -7.08 -9.78
C SER A 63 9.75 -6.22 -11.06
N ALA A 64 9.03 -6.69 -12.07
CA ALA A 64 8.76 -5.89 -13.26
C ALA A 64 8.02 -4.57 -12.95
N VAL A 65 7.31 -4.52 -11.81
CA VAL A 65 6.59 -3.31 -11.35
C VAL A 65 7.60 -2.24 -10.95
N ILE A 66 8.64 -2.58 -10.16
CA ILE A 66 9.68 -1.63 -9.75
C ILE A 66 10.46 -1.17 -10.99
N ALA A 67 10.83 -2.09 -11.88
CA ALA A 67 11.50 -1.75 -13.14
C ALA A 67 10.65 -0.77 -13.98
N GLY A 68 9.31 -0.93 -13.97
CA GLY A 68 8.38 0.00 -14.60
C GLY A 68 8.42 1.40 -13.97
N TYR A 69 8.47 1.51 -12.65
CA TYR A 69 8.58 2.80 -11.95
C TYR A 69 9.89 3.53 -12.27
N ILE A 70 11.01 2.78 -12.34
CA ILE A 70 12.30 3.32 -12.74
C ILE A 70 12.24 3.85 -14.18
N LYS A 71 11.71 3.06 -15.11
CA LYS A 71 11.57 3.44 -16.52
C LYS A 71 10.67 4.67 -16.69
N SER A 72 9.66 4.85 -15.85
CA SER A 72 8.74 5.99 -15.85
C SER A 72 9.33 7.23 -15.17
N GLY A 73 10.54 7.17 -14.61
CA GLY A 73 11.16 8.33 -13.95
C GLY A 73 10.63 8.62 -12.54
N TYR A 74 9.90 7.69 -11.91
CA TYR A 74 9.32 7.91 -10.57
C TYR A 74 10.30 7.73 -9.43
N THR A 75 11.57 7.39 -9.74
CA THR A 75 12.60 7.10 -8.76
C THR A 75 13.74 8.10 -8.82
N VAL A 76 14.34 8.38 -7.66
CA VAL A 76 15.73 8.84 -7.58
C VAL A 76 16.61 7.66 -7.26
N THR A 77 17.92 7.72 -7.61
CA THR A 77 18.85 6.61 -7.50
C THR A 77 20.19 7.05 -6.94
N GLY A 78 20.89 6.12 -6.28
CA GLY A 78 22.27 6.27 -5.83
C GLY A 78 23.02 4.94 -5.88
N ALA A 79 24.30 4.97 -6.19
CA ALA A 79 25.16 3.79 -6.14
C ALA A 79 25.54 3.43 -4.68
N THR A 80 25.46 4.39 -3.76
CA THR A 80 25.65 4.20 -2.32
C THR A 80 24.47 4.79 -1.54
N TYR A 81 24.41 4.53 -0.23
CA TYR A 81 23.37 5.13 0.63
C TYR A 81 23.52 6.66 0.69
N GLU A 82 24.75 7.16 0.72
CA GLU A 82 25.06 8.58 0.75
C GLU A 82 24.59 9.28 -0.54
N GLU A 83 24.86 8.66 -1.69
CA GLU A 83 24.39 9.19 -2.98
C GLU A 83 22.85 9.20 -3.06
N LEU A 84 22.20 8.13 -2.58
CA LEU A 84 20.74 8.09 -2.54
C LEU A 84 20.18 9.15 -1.58
N ALA A 85 20.79 9.31 -0.38
CA ALA A 85 20.40 10.34 0.58
C ALA A 85 20.48 11.74 -0.04
N LYS A 86 21.57 12.04 -0.74
CA LYS A 86 21.76 13.28 -1.48
C LYS A 86 20.70 13.49 -2.56
N ALA A 87 20.37 12.43 -3.32
CA ALA A 87 19.32 12.49 -4.33
C ALA A 87 17.91 12.70 -3.75
N MET A 88 17.65 12.20 -2.55
CA MET A 88 16.40 12.43 -1.79
C MET A 88 16.37 13.79 -1.08
N GLY A 89 17.52 14.45 -0.90
CA GLY A 89 17.62 15.70 -0.13
C GLY A 89 17.52 15.48 1.39
N VAL A 90 17.99 14.32 1.90
CA VAL A 90 18.00 13.99 3.33
C VAL A 90 19.44 13.93 3.86
N ASP A 91 19.61 13.96 5.20
CA ASP A 91 20.94 13.88 5.83
C ASP A 91 21.60 12.52 5.58
N GLU A 92 22.79 12.54 4.98
CA GLU A 92 23.52 11.36 4.53
C GLU A 92 23.87 10.42 5.69
N ALA A 93 24.34 10.97 6.82
CA ALA A 93 24.76 10.18 7.97
C ALA A 93 23.55 9.51 8.66
N THR A 94 22.46 10.24 8.79
CA THR A 94 21.20 9.73 9.36
C THR A 94 20.63 8.62 8.50
N PHE A 95 20.55 8.82 7.19
CA PHE A 95 20.01 7.81 6.29
C PHE A 95 20.88 6.55 6.25
N THR A 96 22.19 6.70 6.15
CA THR A 96 23.12 5.56 6.19
C THR A 96 22.99 4.77 7.50
N SER A 97 22.86 5.45 8.64
CA SER A 97 22.59 4.79 9.92
C SER A 97 21.25 4.05 9.92
N THR A 98 20.20 4.65 9.37
CA THR A 98 18.86 4.02 9.22
C THR A 98 18.95 2.74 8.40
N MET A 99 19.64 2.77 7.25
CA MET A 99 19.81 1.60 6.38
C MET A 99 20.59 0.47 7.06
N ASN A 100 21.66 0.82 7.78
CA ASN A 100 22.45 -0.15 8.54
C ASN A 100 21.63 -0.79 9.67
N THR A 101 20.89 0.00 10.44
CA THR A 101 20.02 -0.48 11.51
C THR A 101 18.94 -1.42 10.96
N TRP A 102 18.31 -1.05 9.84
CA TRP A 102 17.35 -1.91 9.16
C TRP A 102 17.96 -3.24 8.71
N ASN A 103 19.12 -3.21 8.05
CA ASN A 103 19.78 -4.43 7.58
C ASN A 103 20.13 -5.36 8.74
N GLN A 104 20.60 -4.82 9.87
CA GLN A 104 20.84 -5.59 11.09
C GLN A 104 19.54 -6.20 11.66
N ALA A 105 18.44 -5.46 11.64
CA ALA A 105 17.14 -5.95 12.06
C ALA A 105 16.66 -7.15 11.19
N VAL A 106 16.90 -7.08 9.87
CA VAL A 106 16.58 -8.17 8.94
C VAL A 106 17.42 -9.41 9.24
N GLU A 107 18.72 -9.26 9.44
CA GLU A 107 19.64 -10.36 9.79
C GLU A 107 19.28 -11.01 11.13
N ALA A 108 18.95 -10.17 12.13
CA ALA A 108 18.54 -10.62 13.46
C ALA A 108 17.10 -11.16 13.49
N LYS A 109 16.31 -10.97 12.42
CA LYS A 109 14.85 -11.23 12.37
C LYS A 109 14.11 -10.57 13.54
N SER A 110 14.54 -9.36 13.90
CA SER A 110 14.01 -8.63 15.05
C SER A 110 14.16 -7.12 14.80
N ASP A 111 13.03 -6.42 14.74
CA ASP A 111 12.97 -4.96 14.63
C ASP A 111 12.63 -4.35 15.99
N ALA A 112 13.66 -3.86 16.68
CA ALA A 112 13.50 -3.25 17.99
C ALA A 112 12.89 -1.83 17.95
N GLU A 113 12.90 -1.17 16.78
CA GLU A 113 12.40 0.20 16.66
C GLU A 113 10.87 0.26 16.52
N PHE A 114 10.30 -0.57 15.63
CA PHE A 114 8.87 -0.50 15.29
C PHE A 114 8.15 -1.84 15.40
N GLY A 115 8.85 -2.92 15.77
CA GLY A 115 8.26 -4.23 16.01
C GLY A 115 7.80 -4.96 14.74
N ARG A 116 8.36 -4.62 13.57
CA ARG A 116 8.06 -5.33 12.32
C ARG A 116 8.46 -6.81 12.46
N THR A 117 7.55 -7.70 12.08
CA THR A 117 7.71 -9.15 12.23
C THR A 117 7.95 -9.89 10.91
N SER A 118 7.77 -9.19 9.77
CA SER A 118 7.98 -9.75 8.44
C SER A 118 9.25 -9.16 7.81
N PHE A 119 10.21 -10.02 7.54
CA PHE A 119 11.51 -9.66 6.98
C PHE A 119 11.72 -10.37 5.65
N ALA A 120 12.13 -9.61 4.64
CA ALA A 120 12.64 -10.12 3.38
C ALA A 120 14.18 -10.14 3.41
N ASN A 121 14.83 -9.78 2.31
CA ASN A 121 16.28 -9.65 2.28
C ASN A 121 16.71 -8.26 2.80
N PRO A 122 17.94 -8.12 3.36
CA PRO A 122 18.51 -6.82 3.63
C PRO A 122 18.66 -6.02 2.34
N LEU A 123 18.55 -4.71 2.44
CA LEU A 123 18.66 -3.77 1.31
C LEU A 123 20.14 -3.40 1.10
N THR A 124 20.92 -4.32 0.54
CA THR A 124 22.39 -4.18 0.38
C THR A 124 22.88 -4.26 -1.06
N ALA A 125 21.99 -4.54 -2.01
CA ALA A 125 22.33 -4.67 -3.42
C ALA A 125 22.24 -3.33 -4.16
N ALA A 126 23.38 -2.70 -4.43
CA ALA A 126 23.43 -1.47 -5.24
C ALA A 126 23.05 -1.73 -6.71
N PRO A 127 22.53 -0.72 -7.44
CA PRO A 127 22.15 0.60 -6.95
C PRO A 127 20.87 0.58 -6.12
N TYR A 128 20.66 1.67 -5.36
CA TYR A 128 19.50 1.87 -4.50
C TYR A 128 18.56 2.88 -5.14
N TYR A 129 17.26 2.74 -4.84
CA TYR A 129 16.21 3.58 -5.41
C TYR A 129 15.27 4.07 -4.34
N ALA A 130 14.78 5.29 -4.49
CA ALA A 130 13.76 5.85 -3.62
C ALA A 130 12.62 6.43 -4.46
N ILE A 131 11.38 6.19 -4.01
CA ILE A 131 10.15 6.71 -4.62
C ILE A 131 9.45 7.59 -3.59
N LYS A 132 9.22 8.86 -3.89
CA LYS A 132 8.45 9.73 -2.99
C LYS A 132 6.98 9.42 -3.12
N ILE A 133 6.34 9.10 -1.99
CA ILE A 133 4.93 8.68 -1.93
C ILE A 133 4.14 9.51 -0.93
N THR A 134 2.83 9.63 -1.19
CA THR A 134 1.84 10.14 -0.25
C THR A 134 0.62 9.22 -0.24
N PRO A 135 -0.14 9.11 0.85
CA PRO A 135 -1.37 8.32 0.87
C PRO A 135 -2.42 8.86 -0.10
N ALA A 136 -3.16 7.95 -0.70
CA ALA A 136 -4.30 8.27 -1.54
C ALA A 136 -5.48 7.33 -1.23
N VAL A 137 -6.70 7.79 -1.53
CA VAL A 137 -7.90 6.96 -1.41
C VAL A 137 -7.92 5.96 -2.55
N HIS A 138 -8.12 4.69 -2.24
CA HIS A 138 -8.14 3.62 -3.22
C HIS A 138 -9.42 2.79 -3.19
N HIS A 139 -10.03 2.56 -2.01
CA HIS A 139 -11.21 1.72 -1.83
C HIS A 139 -11.97 2.19 -0.58
N THR A 140 -13.30 2.22 -0.63
CA THR A 140 -14.10 2.81 0.45
C THR A 140 -14.30 1.90 1.65
N MET A 141 -14.22 0.58 1.52
CA MET A 141 -14.53 -0.45 2.53
C MET A 141 -15.98 -0.43 3.04
N GLY A 142 -16.51 0.76 3.35
CA GLY A 142 -17.89 0.99 3.72
C GLY A 142 -18.76 1.27 2.51
N GLY A 143 -20.08 1.22 2.69
CA GLY A 143 -21.04 1.46 1.61
C GLY A 143 -22.44 0.96 1.92
N ILE A 144 -23.22 0.72 0.89
CA ILE A 144 -24.58 0.21 0.97
C ILE A 144 -24.58 -1.18 1.62
N VAL A 145 -25.43 -1.39 2.63
CA VAL A 145 -25.55 -2.68 3.31
C VAL A 145 -26.33 -3.66 2.44
N ILE A 146 -25.77 -4.85 2.22
CA ILE A 146 -26.41 -5.93 1.45
C ILE A 146 -26.53 -7.21 2.27
N ASN A 147 -27.48 -8.07 1.92
CA ASN A 147 -27.55 -9.44 2.43
C ASN A 147 -26.81 -10.44 1.51
N PRO A 148 -26.72 -11.75 1.87
CA PRO A 148 -26.06 -12.76 1.03
C PRO A 148 -26.64 -12.96 -0.37
N LYS A 149 -27.85 -12.42 -0.65
CA LYS A 149 -28.46 -12.40 -1.97
C LYS A 149 -28.17 -11.12 -2.76
N ALA A 150 -27.29 -10.28 -2.22
CA ALA A 150 -26.94 -8.95 -2.76
C ALA A 150 -28.13 -7.97 -2.82
N GLU A 151 -29.23 -8.23 -2.07
CA GLU A 151 -30.34 -7.31 -1.91
C GLU A 151 -29.91 -6.17 -0.98
N VAL A 152 -30.19 -4.93 -1.34
CA VAL A 152 -29.90 -3.75 -0.53
C VAL A 152 -30.85 -3.70 0.66
N LEU A 153 -30.31 -3.44 1.85
CA LEU A 153 -31.08 -3.35 3.08
C LEU A 153 -31.34 -1.89 3.46
N ASN A 154 -32.56 -1.62 3.96
CA ASN A 154 -32.90 -0.35 4.58
C ASN A 154 -32.33 -0.25 6.02
N GLU A 155 -32.54 0.88 6.69
CA GLU A 155 -32.09 1.12 8.08
C GLU A 155 -32.68 0.14 9.11
N LYS A 156 -33.78 -0.56 8.80
CA LYS A 156 -34.38 -1.58 9.64
C LYS A 156 -33.83 -2.98 9.38
N GLY A 157 -32.91 -3.14 8.42
CA GLY A 157 -32.35 -4.43 8.00
C GLY A 157 -33.27 -5.23 7.06
N GLU A 158 -34.30 -4.60 6.48
CA GLU A 158 -35.23 -5.23 5.54
C GLU A 158 -34.76 -4.99 4.10
N ALA A 159 -34.93 -5.99 3.23
CA ALA A 159 -34.57 -5.87 1.82
C ALA A 159 -35.49 -4.86 1.09
N ILE A 160 -34.85 -3.95 0.34
CA ILE A 160 -35.55 -3.03 -0.55
C ILE A 160 -35.87 -3.79 -1.83
N SER A 161 -37.17 -4.00 -2.10
CA SER A 161 -37.64 -4.76 -3.25
C SER A 161 -37.09 -4.22 -4.58
N GLY A 162 -36.48 -5.11 -5.39
CA GLY A 162 -35.95 -4.77 -6.70
C GLY A 162 -34.61 -4.03 -6.71
N LEU A 163 -34.00 -3.77 -5.53
CA LEU A 163 -32.71 -3.08 -5.44
C LEU A 163 -31.58 -4.02 -5.02
N TYR A 164 -30.55 -4.09 -5.85
CA TYR A 164 -29.38 -4.95 -5.67
C TYR A 164 -28.10 -4.14 -5.79
N ALA A 165 -27.04 -4.53 -5.08
CA ALA A 165 -25.73 -3.89 -5.17
C ALA A 165 -24.59 -4.90 -5.02
N ALA A 166 -23.43 -4.59 -5.63
CA ALA A 166 -22.23 -5.43 -5.55
C ALA A 166 -20.96 -4.59 -5.75
N GLY A 167 -19.84 -5.09 -5.25
CA GLY A 167 -18.52 -4.46 -5.40
C GLY A 167 -18.31 -3.29 -4.45
N GLU A 168 -17.42 -2.38 -4.81
CA GLU A 168 -16.93 -1.30 -3.92
C GLU A 168 -18.04 -0.42 -3.30
N VAL A 169 -19.18 -0.27 -3.99
CA VAL A 169 -20.32 0.49 -3.48
C VAL A 169 -20.95 -0.15 -2.24
N THR A 170 -20.68 -1.44 -1.97
CA THR A 170 -21.23 -2.18 -0.83
C THR A 170 -20.30 -2.15 0.38
N GLY A 171 -20.89 -2.08 1.58
CA GLY A 171 -20.17 -2.16 2.85
C GLY A 171 -20.30 -3.52 3.52
N GLY A 172 -19.39 -3.80 4.46
CA GLY A 172 -19.45 -4.98 5.32
C GLY A 172 -18.70 -6.21 4.82
N VAL A 173 -18.51 -6.36 3.50
CA VAL A 173 -17.83 -7.53 2.90
C VAL A 173 -16.36 -7.63 3.34
N HIS A 174 -15.68 -6.51 3.43
CA HIS A 174 -14.23 -6.45 3.74
C HIS A 174 -13.90 -6.04 5.19
N GLY A 175 -14.90 -5.79 6.02
CA GLY A 175 -14.68 -5.20 7.34
C GLY A 175 -14.02 -3.83 7.26
N ALA A 176 -13.12 -3.54 8.19
CA ALA A 176 -12.45 -2.23 8.27
C ALA A 176 -11.24 -2.09 7.33
N ASN A 177 -10.69 -3.19 6.80
CA ASN A 177 -9.50 -3.17 5.97
C ASN A 177 -9.47 -4.34 4.98
N ARG A 178 -9.61 -4.03 3.70
CA ARG A 178 -9.61 -5.03 2.63
C ARG A 178 -8.19 -5.53 2.34
N LEU A 179 -7.99 -6.85 2.30
CA LEU A 179 -6.75 -7.45 1.78
C LEU A 179 -6.58 -7.17 0.28
N GLY A 180 -5.33 -6.98 -0.15
CA GLY A 180 -4.97 -6.71 -1.55
C GLY A 180 -5.56 -7.76 -2.51
N GLY A 181 -6.06 -7.31 -3.66
CA GLY A 181 -6.68 -8.16 -4.69
C GLY A 181 -8.13 -8.56 -4.44
N ASN A 182 -8.62 -8.58 -3.19
CA ASN A 182 -9.96 -9.11 -2.87
C ASN A 182 -11.13 -8.29 -3.42
N ALA A 183 -10.91 -7.06 -3.90
CA ALA A 183 -11.96 -6.33 -4.63
C ALA A 183 -12.43 -7.08 -5.88
N VAL A 184 -11.52 -7.78 -6.57
CA VAL A 184 -11.86 -8.59 -7.76
C VAL A 184 -12.77 -9.75 -7.37
N ALA A 185 -12.43 -10.48 -6.30
CA ALA A 185 -13.27 -11.58 -5.81
C ALA A 185 -14.66 -11.08 -5.39
N ASP A 186 -14.73 -9.94 -4.71
CA ASP A 186 -15.97 -9.30 -4.27
C ASP A 186 -16.89 -9.01 -5.46
N PHE A 187 -16.48 -8.15 -6.39
CA PHE A 187 -17.38 -7.77 -7.49
C PHE A 187 -17.69 -8.92 -8.45
N VAL A 188 -16.83 -9.93 -8.61
CA VAL A 188 -17.14 -11.12 -9.41
C VAL A 188 -18.20 -11.99 -8.73
N VAL A 189 -18.03 -12.27 -7.42
CA VAL A 189 -18.96 -13.12 -6.67
C VAL A 189 -20.31 -12.42 -6.49
N PHE A 190 -20.30 -11.24 -5.87
CA PHE A 190 -21.54 -10.52 -5.59
C PHE A 190 -22.19 -9.92 -6.84
N GLY A 191 -21.43 -9.55 -7.87
CA GLY A 191 -21.97 -9.16 -9.15
C GLY A 191 -22.77 -10.30 -9.83
N ARG A 192 -22.27 -11.53 -9.77
CA ARG A 192 -23.01 -12.71 -10.24
C ARG A 192 -24.26 -12.97 -9.41
N ILE A 193 -24.16 -12.90 -8.08
CA ILE A 193 -25.29 -13.11 -7.17
C ILE A 193 -26.37 -12.05 -7.40
N SER A 194 -26.01 -10.77 -7.50
CA SER A 194 -26.95 -9.68 -7.73
C SER A 194 -27.70 -9.81 -9.05
N GLY A 195 -26.97 -10.18 -10.13
CA GLY A 195 -27.59 -10.44 -11.42
C GLY A 195 -28.57 -11.61 -11.39
N GLN A 196 -28.23 -12.73 -10.74
CA GLN A 196 -29.12 -13.86 -10.58
C GLN A 196 -30.36 -13.53 -9.74
N SER A 197 -30.17 -12.85 -8.59
CA SER A 197 -31.26 -12.43 -7.71
C SER A 197 -32.22 -11.47 -8.43
N ALA A 198 -31.69 -10.53 -9.20
CA ALA A 198 -32.49 -9.61 -10.00
C ALA A 198 -33.32 -10.34 -11.06
N ALA A 199 -32.71 -11.29 -11.77
CA ALA A 199 -33.40 -12.10 -12.80
C ALA A 199 -34.51 -12.99 -12.20
N ASP A 200 -34.28 -13.54 -11.00
CA ASP A 200 -35.28 -14.39 -10.32
C ASP A 200 -36.46 -13.54 -9.77
N ASN A 201 -36.23 -12.31 -9.37
CA ASN A 201 -37.25 -11.38 -8.91
C ASN A 201 -38.09 -10.78 -10.05
N ALA A 202 -37.60 -10.84 -11.27
CA ALA A 202 -38.33 -10.31 -12.45
C ALA A 202 -39.30 -11.31 -13.07
N LYS A 203 -39.36 -12.56 -12.57
CA LYS A 203 -40.29 -13.61 -12.98
C LYS A 203 -41.60 -13.55 -12.20
#